data_09f1467e1a342454a19997ccd4e991fa
#
_entry.id   09f1467e1a342454a19997ccd4e991fa
#
_cell.length_a   1.000
_cell.length_b   1.000
_cell.length_c   1.000
_cell.angle_alpha   90.00
_cell.angle_beta   90.00
_cell.angle_gamma   90.00
#
_symmetry.space_group_name_H-M   'P 1'
#
loop_
_entity.id
_entity.type
_entity.pdbx_description
1 polymer ?
#
loop_
_entity_poly.entity_id
_entity_poly.type
_entity_poly.pdbx_seq_one_letter_code
_entity_poly.pdbx_strand_id
1 'polypeptide(L)'
;MMKALLILLVALPWTLFATPKNIIVMIPDGTGHASLTAARQLKGAPLALDGCIYGLVETRSADNNVTDSAAAATAMACGKRTYNGAVGVDINRVPLRSLAEWAHEKGKAVGIVTTDAITGATPGGFSAHVPSRRNAADILEQQIASGFELFLGGGAKTLNDEHKTFMQQQGYTLVTTADALKQAQGKLFGLFAPGIMTAEVARKGTPATNEPHLEEMAEKALDLLKDDPDGFFLMIEGAQVDKGNHDNDLPWATYELLAFDATVARVLAWASKHPDTLVLIVPDHETGGLTLLNEPHEGARAKALRAASGKGIGKPGDYFVHYSTTWHTGVDVFLAGNTPDCRPTRNCDIPYSIIGETTEPFQEIQGKTLQEGAVYYLETADGQRLRANRDAIYIQPTGKWYRR
;
A
#
# COMPACT_ATOMS: atom_id res chain seq x y z
N MET A 1 -11.12 -64.43 22.57
CA MET A 1 -12.01 -63.35 22.12
C MET A 1 -11.14 -62.06 22.03
N MET A 2 -10.55 -61.81 20.88
CA MET A 2 -9.79 -60.56 20.58
C MET A 2 -10.77 -59.46 20.18
N LYS A 3 -10.83 -58.35 20.91
CA LYS A 3 -11.58 -57.15 20.52
C LYS A 3 -10.69 -56.35 19.56
N ALA A 4 -11.09 -56.27 18.30
CA ALA A 4 -10.49 -55.40 17.35
C ALA A 4 -10.85 -53.93 17.67
N LEU A 5 -9.85 -53.13 17.98
CA LEU A 5 -10.00 -51.68 18.18
C LEU A 5 -9.97 -50.99 16.80
N LEU A 6 -11.13 -50.54 16.34
CA LEU A 6 -11.29 -49.80 15.10
C LEU A 6 -10.80 -48.34 15.37
N ILE A 7 -9.60 -47.99 14.93
CA ILE A 7 -9.07 -46.62 14.98
C ILE A 7 -9.71 -45.88 13.78
N LEU A 8 -10.70 -45.04 14.07
CA LEU A 8 -11.29 -44.11 13.10
C LEU A 8 -10.29 -42.95 12.90
N LEU A 9 -9.46 -43.03 11.87
CA LEU A 9 -8.66 -41.89 11.41
C LEU A 9 -9.63 -40.84 10.84
N VAL A 10 -10.00 -39.84 11.67
CA VAL A 10 -10.63 -38.63 11.17
C VAL A 10 -9.55 -37.85 10.42
N ALA A 11 -9.54 -37.98 9.09
CA ALA A 11 -8.81 -37.10 8.23
C ALA A 11 -9.45 -35.69 8.34
N LEU A 12 -8.93 -34.85 9.24
CA LEU A 12 -9.18 -33.41 9.18
C LEU A 12 -8.72 -32.94 7.80
N PRO A 13 -9.57 -32.30 7.01
CA PRO A 13 -9.13 -31.68 5.79
C PRO A 13 -8.12 -30.59 6.22
N TRP A 14 -6.85 -30.82 5.95
CA TRP A 14 -5.89 -29.76 5.83
C TRP A 14 -6.43 -28.90 4.70
N THR A 15 -7.03 -27.77 5.03
CA THR A 15 -7.29 -26.73 4.05
C THR A 15 -5.90 -26.27 3.61
N LEU A 16 -5.41 -26.88 2.54
CA LEU A 16 -4.32 -26.34 1.73
C LEU A 16 -4.78 -24.93 1.38
N PHE A 17 -4.20 -23.91 2.00
CA PHE A 17 -4.34 -22.54 1.52
C PHE A 17 -3.84 -22.58 0.08
N ALA A 18 -4.77 -22.51 -0.86
CA ALA A 18 -4.42 -22.49 -2.27
C ALA A 18 -3.51 -21.29 -2.48
N THR A 19 -2.36 -21.50 -3.08
CA THR A 19 -1.46 -20.41 -3.46
C THR A 19 -2.26 -19.43 -4.31
N PRO A 20 -2.30 -18.14 -3.99
CA PRO A 20 -3.11 -17.18 -4.73
C PRO A 20 -2.67 -17.15 -6.18
N LYS A 21 -3.62 -17.22 -7.09
CA LYS A 21 -3.38 -17.15 -8.51
C LYS A 21 -2.99 -15.74 -8.92
N ASN A 22 -3.67 -14.74 -8.35
CA ASN A 22 -3.44 -13.33 -8.61
C ASN A 22 -2.87 -12.64 -7.37
N ILE A 23 -1.95 -11.73 -7.56
CA ILE A 23 -1.33 -10.94 -6.48
C ILE A 23 -1.41 -9.47 -6.85
N ILE A 24 -2.01 -8.67 -5.97
CA ILE A 24 -2.09 -7.21 -6.12
C ILE A 24 -1.39 -6.57 -4.92
N VAL A 25 -0.40 -5.73 -5.18
CA VAL A 25 0.29 -4.92 -4.17
C VAL A 25 -0.08 -3.46 -4.37
N MET A 26 -0.68 -2.84 -3.37
CA MET A 26 -1.11 -1.44 -3.41
C MET A 26 -0.28 -0.60 -2.44
N ILE A 27 0.30 0.49 -2.91
CA ILE A 27 1.28 1.30 -2.16
C ILE A 27 0.80 2.76 -2.13
N PRO A 28 0.24 3.24 -0.99
CA PRO A 28 0.02 4.67 -0.76
C PRO A 28 1.32 5.30 -0.25
N ASP A 29 2.18 5.76 -1.16
CA ASP A 29 3.49 6.33 -0.87
C ASP A 29 3.40 7.46 0.18
N GLY A 30 4.26 7.40 1.20
CA GLY A 30 4.36 8.44 2.23
C GLY A 30 3.21 8.49 3.24
N THR A 31 2.37 7.43 3.32
CA THR A 31 1.14 7.46 4.12
C THR A 31 1.34 6.96 5.55
N GLY A 32 1.27 7.88 6.50
CA GLY A 32 1.23 7.58 7.93
C GLY A 32 -0.19 7.46 8.50
N HIS A 33 -0.30 7.06 9.76
CA HIS A 33 -1.59 6.91 10.47
C HIS A 33 -2.38 8.22 10.59
N ALA A 34 -1.69 9.36 10.76
CA ALA A 34 -2.36 10.66 10.83
C ALA A 34 -3.00 11.05 9.49
N SER A 35 -2.40 10.67 8.36
CA SER A 35 -2.96 10.86 7.02
C SER A 35 -4.28 10.11 6.86
N LEU A 36 -4.38 8.87 7.37
CA LEU A 36 -5.65 8.11 7.38
C LEU A 36 -6.73 8.84 8.18
N THR A 37 -6.37 9.42 9.33
CA THR A 37 -7.31 10.16 10.17
C THR A 37 -7.81 11.41 9.46
N ALA A 38 -6.93 12.17 8.82
CA ALA A 38 -7.29 13.34 8.03
C ALA A 38 -8.24 12.97 6.86
N ALA A 39 -7.94 11.88 6.15
CA ALA A 39 -8.76 11.40 5.04
C ALA A 39 -10.17 10.96 5.49
N ARG A 40 -10.29 10.23 6.62
CA ARG A 40 -11.60 9.88 7.20
C ARG A 40 -12.44 11.11 7.51
N GLN A 41 -11.80 12.14 8.06
CA GLN A 41 -12.50 13.38 8.40
C GLN A 41 -12.98 14.14 7.16
N LEU A 42 -12.12 14.27 6.16
CA LEU A 42 -12.51 14.92 4.90
C LEU A 42 -13.62 14.14 4.19
N LYS A 43 -13.55 12.81 4.21
CA LYS A 43 -14.55 11.91 3.64
C LYS A 43 -15.88 11.95 4.41
N GLY A 44 -15.81 12.20 5.72
CA GLY A 44 -16.98 12.12 6.63
C GLY A 44 -17.50 10.68 6.81
N ALA A 45 -16.69 9.66 6.49
CA ALA A 45 -17.02 8.24 6.54
C ALA A 45 -15.74 7.40 6.68
N PRO A 46 -15.85 6.12 7.09
CA PRO A 46 -14.71 5.20 7.07
C PRO A 46 -14.09 5.09 5.68
N LEU A 47 -12.78 4.81 5.64
CA LEU A 47 -12.06 4.46 4.43
C LEU A 47 -12.35 3.00 4.06
N ALA A 48 -12.21 2.66 2.78
CA ALA A 48 -12.37 1.29 2.31
C ALA A 48 -11.33 0.34 2.94
N LEU A 49 -10.13 0.86 3.20
CA LEU A 49 -9.04 0.10 3.81
C LEU A 49 -9.19 -0.09 5.34
N ASP A 50 -10.06 0.66 6.03
CA ASP A 50 -10.16 0.60 7.50
C ASP A 50 -10.52 -0.79 8.03
N GLY A 51 -11.35 -1.52 7.30
CA GLY A 51 -11.74 -2.90 7.65
C GLY A 51 -10.67 -3.96 7.33
N CYS A 52 -9.55 -3.57 6.73
CA CYS A 52 -8.54 -4.47 6.20
C CYS A 52 -7.17 -4.32 6.86
N ILE A 53 -7.00 -3.39 7.81
CA ILE A 53 -5.73 -3.16 8.53
C ILE A 53 -5.57 -4.27 9.57
N TYR A 54 -4.45 -5.00 9.52
CA TYR A 54 -4.17 -6.12 10.43
C TYR A 54 -2.75 -6.17 11.00
N GLY A 55 -1.86 -5.23 10.62
CA GLY A 55 -0.49 -5.24 11.13
C GLY A 55 0.26 -3.93 10.91
N LEU A 56 1.51 -3.94 11.33
CA LEU A 56 2.49 -2.87 11.14
C LEU A 56 3.73 -3.41 10.44
N VAL A 57 4.42 -2.54 9.72
CA VAL A 57 5.67 -2.83 9.01
C VAL A 57 6.73 -1.81 9.41
N GLU A 58 7.90 -2.31 9.82
CA GLU A 58 9.09 -1.51 10.05
C GLU A 58 9.71 -1.11 8.71
N THR A 59 9.96 0.18 8.51
CA THR A 59 10.33 0.74 7.20
C THR A 59 11.82 1.01 7.00
N ARG A 60 12.68 0.97 8.04
CA ARG A 60 14.11 1.32 7.92
C ARG A 60 14.81 0.62 6.76
N SER A 61 15.73 1.33 6.08
CA SER A 61 16.62 0.77 5.07
C SER A 61 17.81 0.01 5.69
N ALA A 62 18.71 -0.51 4.88
CA ALA A 62 19.89 -1.23 5.38
C ALA A 62 20.95 -0.28 5.95
N ASP A 63 21.01 0.95 5.47
CA ASP A 63 22.02 1.95 5.83
C ASP A 63 21.47 3.14 6.63
N ASN A 64 20.13 3.23 6.81
CA ASN A 64 19.51 4.36 7.48
C ASN A 64 18.28 3.96 8.29
N ASN A 65 18.05 4.62 9.44
CA ASN A 65 16.84 4.44 10.25
C ASN A 65 15.58 4.99 9.57
N VAL A 66 15.73 5.89 8.60
CA VAL A 66 14.65 6.44 7.78
C VAL A 66 14.90 6.06 6.33
N THR A 67 13.99 5.25 5.78
CA THR A 67 14.08 4.79 4.40
C THR A 67 13.72 5.88 3.40
N ASP A 68 14.14 5.72 2.15
CA ASP A 68 13.52 6.38 1.01
C ASP A 68 12.64 5.39 0.22
N SER A 69 11.81 5.89 -0.69
CA SER A 69 10.90 5.05 -1.48
C SER A 69 11.64 3.99 -2.32
N ALA A 70 12.86 4.28 -2.77
CA ALA A 70 13.62 3.32 -3.59
C ALA A 70 14.05 2.08 -2.78
N ALA A 71 14.62 2.30 -1.59
CA ALA A 71 15.02 1.21 -0.69
C ALA A 71 13.80 0.45 -0.16
N ALA A 72 12.70 1.15 0.17
CA ALA A 72 11.47 0.54 0.64
C ALA A 72 10.79 -0.29 -0.45
N ALA A 73 10.63 0.25 -1.68
CA ALA A 73 10.09 -0.50 -2.81
C ALA A 73 10.93 -1.71 -3.15
N THR A 74 12.28 -1.57 -3.14
CA THR A 74 13.18 -2.72 -3.32
C THR A 74 12.98 -3.77 -2.24
N ALA A 75 12.82 -3.36 -0.97
CA ALA A 75 12.56 -4.31 0.11
C ALA A 75 11.23 -5.05 -0.06
N MET A 76 10.16 -4.35 -0.46
CA MET A 76 8.85 -4.94 -0.74
C MET A 76 8.89 -5.87 -1.96
N ALA A 77 9.55 -5.42 -3.03
CA ALA A 77 9.62 -6.18 -4.28
C ALA A 77 10.53 -7.39 -4.20
N CYS A 78 11.66 -7.30 -3.50
CA CYS A 78 12.72 -8.31 -3.53
C CYS A 78 12.92 -9.03 -2.18
N GLY A 79 12.16 -8.67 -1.13
CA GLY A 79 12.28 -9.29 0.18
C GLY A 79 13.60 -9.00 0.91
N LYS A 80 14.37 -7.98 0.49
CA LYS A 80 15.69 -7.67 1.05
C LYS A 80 15.90 -6.16 1.18
N ARG A 81 16.27 -5.72 2.38
CA ARG A 81 16.63 -4.32 2.62
C ARG A 81 17.90 -3.95 1.86
N THR A 82 17.93 -2.72 1.35
CA THR A 82 19.07 -2.13 0.65
C THR A 82 19.33 -0.70 1.14
N TYR A 83 20.30 -0.01 0.56
CA TYR A 83 20.65 1.38 0.88
C TYR A 83 19.67 2.38 0.24
N ASN A 84 19.52 3.56 0.85
CA ASN A 84 18.65 4.60 0.30
C ASN A 84 19.07 5.03 -1.12
N GLY A 85 18.08 5.11 -2.01
CA GLY A 85 18.27 5.42 -3.42
C GLY A 85 18.48 4.21 -4.33
N ALA A 86 18.70 3.01 -3.79
CA ALA A 86 18.88 1.79 -4.57
C ALA A 86 17.55 1.28 -5.16
N VAL A 87 17.55 0.87 -6.41
CA VAL A 87 16.39 0.33 -7.13
C VAL A 87 16.71 -1.09 -7.57
N GLY A 88 16.01 -2.09 -7.01
CA GLY A 88 16.14 -3.49 -7.39
C GLY A 88 17.53 -4.10 -7.21
N VAL A 89 18.42 -3.48 -6.42
CA VAL A 89 19.77 -4.00 -6.15
C VAL A 89 20.02 -4.12 -4.64
N ASP A 90 20.91 -5.01 -4.26
CA ASP A 90 21.32 -5.17 -2.85
C ASP A 90 22.37 -4.13 -2.43
N ILE A 91 22.82 -4.20 -1.16
CA ILE A 91 23.82 -3.29 -0.60
C ILE A 91 25.16 -3.32 -1.36
N ASN A 92 25.45 -4.39 -2.08
CA ASN A 92 26.63 -4.54 -2.92
C ASN A 92 26.35 -4.17 -4.39
N ARG A 93 25.17 -3.60 -4.69
CA ARG A 93 24.70 -3.24 -6.04
C ARG A 93 24.48 -4.44 -6.96
N VAL A 94 24.29 -5.63 -6.38
CA VAL A 94 23.93 -6.84 -7.14
C VAL A 94 22.42 -6.82 -7.40
N PRO A 95 21.95 -7.04 -8.65
CA PRO A 95 20.54 -7.17 -8.97
C PRO A 95 19.82 -8.18 -8.09
N LEU A 96 18.66 -7.80 -7.58
CA LEU A 96 17.77 -8.64 -6.79
C LEU A 96 16.52 -8.94 -7.61
N ARG A 97 16.18 -10.19 -7.72
CA ARG A 97 14.96 -10.59 -8.42
C ARG A 97 13.72 -10.11 -7.70
N SER A 98 12.86 -9.37 -8.39
CA SER A 98 11.62 -8.82 -7.85
C SER A 98 10.45 -9.83 -7.90
N LEU A 99 9.39 -9.59 -7.13
CA LEU A 99 8.13 -10.33 -7.21
C LEU A 99 7.49 -10.24 -8.60
N ALA A 100 7.62 -9.09 -9.27
CA ALA A 100 7.10 -8.90 -10.63
C ALA A 100 7.84 -9.78 -11.64
N GLU A 101 9.18 -9.81 -11.59
CA GLU A 101 9.99 -10.69 -12.44
C GLU A 101 9.73 -12.16 -12.12
N TRP A 102 9.66 -12.50 -10.83
CA TRP A 102 9.34 -13.87 -10.44
C TRP A 102 7.96 -14.32 -10.93
N ALA A 103 6.96 -13.44 -10.91
CA ALA A 103 5.64 -13.69 -11.43
C ALA A 103 5.69 -13.90 -12.95
N HIS A 104 6.39 -13.02 -13.68
CA HIS A 104 6.56 -13.11 -15.13
C HIS A 104 7.27 -14.41 -15.54
N GLU A 105 8.33 -14.82 -14.84
CA GLU A 105 9.03 -16.10 -15.07
C GLU A 105 8.15 -17.33 -14.81
N LYS A 106 7.09 -17.18 -14.02
CA LYS A 106 6.07 -18.20 -13.77
C LYS A 106 4.92 -18.18 -14.77
N GLY A 107 5.06 -17.41 -15.84
CA GLY A 107 4.05 -17.29 -16.89
C GLY A 107 2.89 -16.37 -16.55
N LYS A 108 2.93 -15.65 -15.40
CA LYS A 108 1.86 -14.71 -15.01
C LYS A 108 2.00 -13.40 -15.77
N ALA A 109 0.87 -12.82 -16.15
CA ALA A 109 0.86 -11.45 -16.64
C ALA A 109 1.28 -10.45 -15.54
N VAL A 110 1.99 -9.38 -15.91
CA VAL A 110 2.50 -8.38 -14.96
C VAL A 110 2.08 -6.97 -15.36
N GLY A 111 1.55 -6.22 -14.39
CA GLY A 111 1.20 -4.80 -14.54
C GLY A 111 1.82 -3.93 -13.46
N ILE A 112 2.24 -2.73 -13.86
CA ILE A 112 2.78 -1.68 -12.99
C ILE A 112 1.99 -0.39 -13.25
N VAL A 113 1.33 0.13 -12.21
CA VAL A 113 0.47 1.31 -12.28
C VAL A 113 0.89 2.31 -11.21
N THR A 114 1.03 3.58 -11.55
CA THR A 114 1.42 4.64 -10.61
C THR A 114 0.87 6.01 -10.99
N THR A 115 0.74 6.91 -10.02
CA THR A 115 0.52 8.33 -10.26
C THR A 115 1.82 9.15 -10.30
N ASP A 116 2.98 8.52 -10.09
CA ASP A 116 4.31 9.11 -10.35
C ASP A 116 4.69 8.98 -11.84
N ALA A 117 5.90 9.43 -12.18
CA ALA A 117 6.56 8.97 -13.39
C ALA A 117 6.77 7.46 -13.33
N ILE A 118 6.56 6.76 -14.43
CA ILE A 118 6.74 5.30 -14.46
C ILE A 118 8.18 4.88 -14.12
N THR A 119 9.14 5.77 -14.30
CA THR A 119 10.54 5.61 -13.88
C THR A 119 10.82 6.04 -12.45
N GLY A 120 9.77 6.33 -11.66
CA GLY A 120 9.85 6.64 -10.24
C GLY A 120 10.46 5.49 -9.43
N ALA A 121 10.76 5.79 -8.18
CA ALA A 121 11.44 4.84 -7.29
C ALA A 121 10.63 3.57 -7.06
N THR A 122 9.34 3.71 -6.77
CA THR A 122 8.46 2.60 -6.45
C THR A 122 8.21 1.69 -7.65
N PRO A 123 7.74 2.20 -8.81
CA PRO A 123 7.61 1.36 -10.00
C PRO A 123 8.96 0.76 -10.43
N GLY A 124 10.05 1.53 -10.33
CA GLY A 124 11.40 1.04 -10.62
C GLY A 124 11.80 -0.14 -9.73
N GLY A 125 11.53 -0.08 -8.42
CA GLY A 125 11.87 -1.14 -7.46
C GLY A 125 11.26 -2.51 -7.79
N PHE A 126 10.16 -2.54 -8.52
CA PHE A 126 9.50 -3.77 -8.99
C PHE A 126 9.93 -4.20 -10.40
N SER A 127 10.59 -3.32 -11.18
CA SER A 127 10.76 -3.52 -12.62
C SER A 127 12.14 -3.21 -13.18
N ALA A 128 13.11 -2.80 -12.36
CA ALA A 128 14.45 -2.42 -12.81
C ALA A 128 15.53 -2.65 -11.75
N HIS A 129 16.80 -2.66 -12.17
CA HIS A 129 17.96 -2.88 -11.31
C HIS A 129 19.03 -1.82 -11.60
N VAL A 130 18.99 -0.72 -10.87
CA VAL A 130 19.97 0.36 -11.00
C VAL A 130 20.47 0.83 -9.63
N PRO A 131 21.76 1.25 -9.54
CA PRO A 131 22.35 1.66 -8.26
C PRO A 131 21.76 2.98 -7.71
N SER A 132 20.98 3.70 -8.50
CA SER A 132 20.38 4.96 -8.10
C SER A 132 19.05 5.23 -8.79
N ARG A 133 18.02 5.61 -8.04
CA ARG A 133 16.71 6.07 -8.55
C ARG A 133 16.77 7.25 -9.51
N ARG A 134 17.93 7.93 -9.58
CA ARG A 134 18.14 9.03 -10.52
C ARG A 134 18.45 8.57 -11.94
N ASN A 135 18.70 7.30 -12.15
CA ASN A 135 18.99 6.70 -13.46
C ASN A 135 17.69 6.43 -14.24
N ALA A 136 16.86 7.45 -14.45
CA ALA A 136 15.52 7.29 -15.03
C ALA A 136 15.55 6.70 -16.46
N ALA A 137 16.58 7.00 -17.27
CA ALA A 137 16.72 6.42 -18.61
C ALA A 137 16.97 4.91 -18.54
N ASP A 138 17.90 4.47 -17.68
CA ASP A 138 18.22 3.05 -17.52
C ASP A 138 17.03 2.27 -16.96
N ILE A 139 16.23 2.89 -16.06
CA ILE A 139 15.00 2.30 -15.55
C ILE A 139 14.00 2.12 -16.69
N LEU A 140 13.79 3.14 -17.55
CA LEU A 140 12.85 3.06 -18.67
C LEU A 140 13.25 1.98 -19.68
N GLU A 141 14.53 1.90 -20.03
CA GLU A 141 15.04 0.87 -20.93
C GLU A 141 14.80 -0.54 -20.40
N GLN A 142 15.05 -0.77 -19.10
CA GLN A 142 14.79 -2.06 -18.46
C GLN A 142 13.29 -2.38 -18.40
N GLN A 143 12.44 -1.39 -18.13
CA GLN A 143 10.98 -1.54 -18.16
C GLN A 143 10.49 -1.95 -19.56
N ILE A 144 10.97 -1.29 -20.62
CA ILE A 144 10.62 -1.66 -22.00
C ILE A 144 11.09 -3.08 -22.33
N ALA A 145 12.27 -3.47 -21.86
CA ALA A 145 12.85 -4.79 -22.09
C ALA A 145 12.23 -5.91 -21.23
N SER A 146 11.52 -5.58 -20.14
CA SER A 146 11.08 -6.56 -19.13
C SER A 146 10.14 -7.63 -19.65
N GLY A 147 9.42 -7.32 -20.71
CA GLY A 147 8.38 -8.22 -21.23
C GLY A 147 7.02 -8.10 -20.50
N PHE A 148 6.89 -7.30 -19.45
CA PHE A 148 5.63 -7.12 -18.71
C PHE A 148 4.50 -6.60 -19.61
N GLU A 149 3.24 -6.90 -19.29
CA GLU A 149 2.10 -6.60 -20.15
C GLU A 149 1.68 -5.14 -20.06
N LEU A 150 1.92 -4.48 -18.88
CA LEU A 150 1.31 -3.18 -18.62
C LEU A 150 2.22 -2.28 -17.80
N PHE A 151 2.44 -1.05 -18.29
CA PHE A 151 2.99 0.07 -17.54
C PHE A 151 2.08 1.28 -17.72
N LEU A 152 1.53 1.85 -16.64
CA LEU A 152 0.68 3.06 -16.67
C LEU A 152 1.16 4.07 -15.64
N GLY A 153 1.38 5.32 -16.06
CA GLY A 153 1.81 6.41 -15.17
C GLY A 153 2.11 7.70 -15.93
N GLY A 154 2.87 8.58 -15.27
CA GLY A 154 3.46 9.76 -15.89
C GLY A 154 4.86 9.46 -16.47
N GLY A 155 5.66 10.54 -16.73
CA GLY A 155 7.07 10.39 -17.11
C GLY A 155 7.37 10.51 -18.60
N ALA A 156 6.43 11.01 -19.41
CA ALA A 156 6.60 11.17 -20.86
C ALA A 156 7.84 12.00 -21.28
N LYS A 157 8.37 12.87 -20.39
CA LYS A 157 9.59 13.66 -20.66
C LYS A 157 10.86 12.80 -20.77
N THR A 158 10.86 11.58 -20.23
CA THR A 158 12.00 10.64 -20.33
C THR A 158 12.00 9.93 -21.68
N LEU A 159 10.86 9.92 -22.39
CA LEU A 159 10.69 9.22 -23.65
C LEU A 159 11.36 9.97 -24.80
N ASN A 160 12.16 9.25 -25.58
CA ASN A 160 12.73 9.71 -26.86
C ASN A 160 12.26 8.81 -28.01
N ASP A 161 12.68 9.09 -29.25
CA ASP A 161 12.25 8.33 -30.41
C ASP A 161 12.85 6.91 -30.47
N GLU A 162 14.03 6.71 -29.89
CA GLU A 162 14.64 5.39 -29.75
C GLU A 162 13.81 4.52 -28.80
N HIS A 163 13.39 5.07 -27.65
CA HIS A 163 12.48 4.40 -26.73
C HIS A 163 11.14 4.03 -27.39
N LYS A 164 10.54 4.92 -28.18
CA LYS A 164 9.28 4.64 -28.91
C LYS A 164 9.46 3.49 -29.91
N THR A 165 10.58 3.48 -30.63
CA THR A 165 10.91 2.40 -31.55
C THR A 165 11.10 1.09 -30.82
N PHE A 166 11.81 1.12 -29.67
CA PHE A 166 12.04 -0.06 -28.85
C PHE A 166 10.72 -0.59 -28.26
N MET A 167 9.84 0.27 -27.73
CA MET A 167 8.50 -0.12 -27.29
C MET A 167 7.71 -0.84 -28.39
N GLN A 168 7.72 -0.31 -29.62
CA GLN A 168 7.05 -0.95 -30.75
C GLN A 168 7.64 -2.34 -31.08
N GLN A 169 8.96 -2.47 -31.03
CA GLN A 169 9.64 -3.77 -31.23
C GLN A 169 9.27 -4.79 -30.15
N GLN A 170 9.01 -4.33 -28.91
CA GLN A 170 8.58 -5.16 -27.80
C GLN A 170 7.04 -5.40 -27.77
N GLY A 171 6.33 -4.90 -28.78
CA GLY A 171 4.89 -5.10 -28.95
C GLY A 171 4.00 -4.17 -28.11
N TYR A 172 4.56 -3.11 -27.51
CA TYR A 172 3.76 -2.15 -26.75
C TYR A 172 3.01 -1.16 -27.66
N THR A 173 1.76 -0.88 -27.26
CA THR A 173 1.01 0.27 -27.74
C THR A 173 1.23 1.41 -26.76
N LEU A 174 1.79 2.53 -27.23
CA LEU A 174 1.93 3.76 -26.42
C LEU A 174 0.58 4.48 -26.34
N VAL A 175 0.15 4.77 -25.10
CA VAL A 175 -1.12 5.43 -24.78
C VAL A 175 -0.83 6.69 -23.97
N THR A 176 -1.46 7.83 -24.33
CA THR A 176 -1.13 9.13 -23.72
C THR A 176 -2.34 9.89 -23.18
N THR A 177 -3.54 9.32 -23.28
CA THR A 177 -4.78 9.96 -22.83
C THR A 177 -5.73 8.95 -22.20
N ALA A 178 -6.63 9.42 -21.31
CA ALA A 178 -7.65 8.59 -20.69
C ALA A 178 -8.58 7.94 -21.73
N ASP A 179 -8.97 8.69 -22.77
CA ASP A 179 -9.85 8.16 -23.81
C ASP A 179 -9.18 7.08 -24.64
N ALA A 180 -7.89 7.25 -24.95
CA ALA A 180 -7.12 6.22 -25.64
C ALA A 180 -6.93 4.98 -24.76
N LEU A 181 -6.70 5.15 -23.45
CA LEU A 181 -6.58 4.04 -22.49
C LEU A 181 -7.85 3.18 -22.44
N LYS A 182 -9.04 3.80 -22.45
CA LYS A 182 -10.31 3.07 -22.43
C LYS A 182 -10.44 2.10 -23.61
N GLN A 183 -9.97 2.50 -24.79
CA GLN A 183 -10.08 1.72 -26.03
C GLN A 183 -8.93 0.75 -26.25
N ALA A 184 -7.79 0.96 -25.60
CA ALA A 184 -6.58 0.18 -25.83
C ALA A 184 -6.73 -1.29 -25.38
N GLN A 185 -6.05 -2.18 -26.10
CA GLN A 185 -6.01 -3.61 -25.84
C GLN A 185 -4.57 -4.13 -26.01
N GLY A 186 -4.30 -5.31 -25.47
CA GLY A 186 -3.00 -5.95 -25.55
C GLY A 186 -1.95 -5.31 -24.63
N LYS A 187 -0.69 -5.33 -25.04
CA LYS A 187 0.44 -4.84 -24.28
C LYS A 187 0.54 -3.33 -24.31
N LEU A 188 0.49 -2.66 -23.16
CA LEU A 188 0.37 -1.21 -23.08
C LEU A 188 1.51 -0.53 -22.35
N PHE A 189 1.94 0.61 -22.87
CA PHE A 189 2.78 1.57 -22.18
C PHE A 189 2.08 2.93 -22.15
N GLY A 190 1.45 3.28 -21.00
CA GLY A 190 0.67 4.51 -20.82
C GLY A 190 1.51 5.59 -20.13
N LEU A 191 1.72 6.72 -20.80
CA LEU A 191 2.44 7.89 -20.28
C LEU A 191 1.58 9.13 -20.40
N PHE A 192 0.85 9.47 -19.33
CA PHE A 192 -0.25 10.43 -19.36
C PHE A 192 0.17 11.87 -19.02
N ALA A 193 1.35 12.05 -18.40
CA ALA A 193 1.89 13.34 -18.01
C ALA A 193 3.39 13.43 -18.33
N PRO A 194 3.96 14.64 -18.51
CA PRO A 194 5.40 14.80 -18.74
C PRO A 194 6.27 14.32 -17.56
N GLY A 195 5.82 14.54 -16.32
CA GLY A 195 6.45 14.13 -15.08
C GLY A 195 5.50 13.26 -14.26
N ILE A 196 5.29 13.59 -12.99
CA ILE A 196 4.22 13.05 -12.17
C ILE A 196 2.87 13.45 -12.75
N MET A 197 1.82 12.69 -12.49
CA MET A 197 0.47 13.01 -12.96
C MET A 197 -0.09 14.23 -12.22
N THR A 198 -1.12 14.85 -12.79
CA THR A 198 -1.77 16.01 -12.18
C THR A 198 -2.41 15.63 -10.85
N ALA A 199 -2.09 16.36 -9.79
CA ALA A 199 -2.62 16.13 -8.46
C ALA A 199 -4.15 16.20 -8.39
N GLU A 200 -4.77 15.30 -7.64
CA GLU A 200 -6.24 15.23 -7.52
C GLU A 200 -6.86 16.52 -6.97
N VAL A 201 -6.16 17.22 -6.08
CA VAL A 201 -6.58 18.53 -5.59
C VAL A 201 -6.65 19.57 -6.71
N ALA A 202 -5.74 19.52 -7.68
CA ALA A 202 -5.68 20.43 -8.81
C ALA A 202 -6.73 20.09 -9.90
N ARG A 203 -7.17 18.84 -9.99
CA ARG A 203 -8.23 18.40 -10.91
C ARG A 203 -9.61 18.95 -10.51
N LYS A 204 -9.79 19.35 -9.24
CA LYS A 204 -11.04 19.96 -8.76
C LYS A 204 -11.21 21.37 -9.28
N GLY A 205 -12.17 21.56 -10.18
CA GLY A 205 -12.52 22.88 -10.74
C GLY A 205 -11.70 23.34 -11.93
N THR A 206 -10.77 22.52 -12.41
CA THR A 206 -10.08 22.73 -13.70
C THR A 206 -10.78 21.95 -14.82
N PRO A 207 -10.77 22.43 -16.08
CA PRO A 207 -11.19 21.60 -17.21
C PRO A 207 -10.43 20.28 -17.16
N ALA A 208 -11.15 19.18 -17.35
CA ALA A 208 -10.61 17.84 -17.24
C ALA A 208 -9.30 17.72 -18.03
N THR A 209 -8.21 17.44 -17.34
CA THR A 209 -7.01 16.93 -18.00
C THR A 209 -7.41 15.60 -18.64
N ASN A 210 -6.93 15.30 -19.85
CA ASN A 210 -7.20 13.99 -20.45
C ASN A 210 -6.27 12.89 -19.87
N GLU A 211 -5.92 13.05 -18.58
CA GLU A 211 -5.19 12.08 -17.79
C GLU A 211 -6.18 11.16 -17.06
N PRO A 212 -5.99 9.85 -17.05
CA PRO A 212 -6.84 8.94 -16.27
C PRO A 212 -6.62 9.14 -14.75
N HIS A 213 -7.64 8.87 -13.95
CA HIS A 213 -7.49 8.70 -12.50
C HIS A 213 -6.83 7.36 -12.17
N LEU A 214 -6.25 7.23 -10.97
CA LEU A 214 -5.65 5.98 -10.51
C LEU A 214 -6.65 4.83 -10.57
N GLU A 215 -7.91 5.09 -10.19
CA GLU A 215 -9.00 4.12 -10.26
C GLU A 215 -9.23 3.61 -11.70
N GLU A 216 -9.22 4.50 -12.70
CA GLU A 216 -9.42 4.13 -14.11
C GLU A 216 -8.23 3.31 -14.66
N MET A 217 -7.00 3.66 -14.24
CA MET A 217 -5.80 2.88 -14.59
C MET A 217 -5.83 1.48 -13.96
N ALA A 218 -6.22 1.38 -12.69
CA ALA A 218 -6.34 0.11 -11.98
C ALA A 218 -7.43 -0.78 -12.58
N GLU A 219 -8.60 -0.23 -12.90
CA GLU A 219 -9.68 -0.96 -13.58
C GLU A 219 -9.21 -1.50 -14.93
N LYS A 220 -8.52 -0.67 -15.73
CA LYS A 220 -7.98 -1.11 -17.03
C LYS A 220 -6.93 -2.20 -16.87
N ALA A 221 -6.05 -2.09 -15.87
CA ALA A 221 -5.06 -3.12 -15.58
C ALA A 221 -5.72 -4.45 -15.22
N LEU A 222 -6.70 -4.44 -14.32
CA LEU A 222 -7.46 -5.63 -13.96
C LEU A 222 -8.17 -6.25 -15.18
N ASP A 223 -8.78 -5.43 -16.04
CA ASP A 223 -9.48 -5.91 -17.23
C ASP A 223 -8.54 -6.60 -18.23
N LEU A 224 -7.34 -6.07 -18.41
CA LEU A 224 -6.35 -6.65 -19.33
C LEU A 224 -5.66 -7.91 -18.80
N LEU A 225 -5.47 -8.01 -17.46
CA LEU A 225 -4.66 -9.08 -16.86
C LEU A 225 -5.51 -10.27 -16.35
N LYS A 226 -6.81 -10.09 -16.12
CA LYS A 226 -7.69 -11.07 -15.45
C LYS A 226 -7.81 -12.42 -16.14
N ASP A 227 -7.66 -12.45 -17.46
CA ASP A 227 -7.89 -13.64 -18.28
C ASP A 227 -6.61 -14.47 -18.53
N ASP A 228 -5.48 -14.06 -17.91
CA ASP A 228 -4.26 -14.81 -18.00
C ASP A 228 -4.41 -16.20 -17.32
N PRO A 229 -4.09 -17.31 -18.02
CA PRO A 229 -4.32 -18.66 -17.50
C PRO A 229 -3.51 -18.98 -16.25
N ASP A 230 -2.35 -18.36 -16.08
CA ASP A 230 -1.46 -18.52 -14.92
C ASP A 230 -1.71 -17.49 -13.83
N GLY A 231 -2.61 -16.50 -14.08
CA GLY A 231 -2.93 -15.38 -13.23
C GLY A 231 -1.98 -14.21 -13.41
N PHE A 232 -2.00 -13.25 -12.50
CA PHE A 232 -1.22 -12.02 -12.68
C PHE A 232 -0.59 -11.51 -11.38
N PHE A 233 0.41 -10.63 -11.56
CA PHE A 233 0.95 -9.73 -10.56
C PHE A 233 0.64 -8.29 -10.98
N LEU A 234 0.10 -7.49 -10.06
CA LEU A 234 -0.22 -6.09 -10.31
C LEU A 234 0.27 -5.22 -9.14
N MET A 235 1.14 -4.26 -9.41
CA MET A 235 1.50 -3.20 -8.49
C MET A 235 0.70 -1.94 -8.82
N ILE A 236 0.09 -1.31 -7.79
CA ILE A 236 -0.67 -0.06 -7.91
C ILE A 236 -0.14 0.92 -6.87
N GLU A 237 0.36 2.06 -7.30
CA GLU A 237 0.90 3.10 -6.44
C GLU A 237 0.09 4.39 -6.53
N GLY A 238 -0.33 4.89 -5.35
CA GLY A 238 -0.77 6.27 -5.16
C GLY A 238 0.40 7.10 -4.65
N ALA A 239 1.20 7.66 -5.55
CA ALA A 239 2.50 8.25 -5.23
C ALA A 239 2.45 9.63 -4.59
N GLN A 240 1.31 10.33 -4.69
CA GLN A 240 1.32 11.77 -4.42
C GLN A 240 0.85 12.17 -3.01
N VAL A 241 0.48 11.20 -2.17
CA VAL A 241 0.33 11.45 -0.72
C VAL A 241 1.68 11.91 -0.15
N ASP A 242 2.75 11.25 -0.56
CA ASP A 242 4.14 11.62 -0.23
C ASP A 242 4.47 13.05 -0.67
N LYS A 243 4.18 13.40 -1.92
CA LYS A 243 4.47 14.74 -2.46
C LYS A 243 3.76 15.84 -1.68
N GLY A 244 2.47 15.64 -1.38
CA GLY A 244 1.70 16.56 -0.55
C GLY A 244 2.26 16.69 0.86
N ASN A 245 2.69 15.59 1.48
CA ASN A 245 3.30 15.60 2.80
C ASN A 245 4.72 16.24 2.81
N HIS A 246 5.53 16.05 1.76
CA HIS A 246 6.80 16.76 1.59
C HIS A 246 6.64 18.28 1.54
N ASP A 247 5.59 18.76 0.88
CA ASP A 247 5.26 20.18 0.81
C ASP A 247 4.50 20.67 2.07
N ASN A 248 4.21 19.77 3.02
CA ASN A 248 3.34 20.05 4.17
C ASN A 248 1.97 20.60 3.73
N ASP A 249 1.48 20.12 2.59
CA ASP A 249 0.18 20.45 2.00
C ASP A 249 -0.83 19.33 2.28
N LEU A 250 -1.52 19.44 3.42
CA LEU A 250 -2.49 18.44 3.83
C LEU A 250 -3.65 18.25 2.84
N PRO A 251 -4.20 19.31 2.20
CA PRO A 251 -5.19 19.13 1.15
C PRO A 251 -4.69 18.25 0.02
N TRP A 252 -3.51 18.52 -0.52
CA TRP A 252 -2.93 17.70 -1.58
C TRP A 252 -2.84 16.24 -1.10
N ALA A 253 -2.11 15.97 -0.02
CA ALA A 253 -1.94 14.62 0.52
C ALA A 253 -3.28 13.91 0.80
N THR A 254 -4.28 14.65 1.33
CA THR A 254 -5.58 14.06 1.68
C THR A 254 -6.42 13.71 0.46
N TYR A 255 -6.44 14.55 -0.60
CA TYR A 255 -7.18 14.23 -1.82
C TYR A 255 -6.56 13.07 -2.58
N GLU A 256 -5.23 12.95 -2.60
CA GLU A 256 -4.54 11.78 -3.15
C GLU A 256 -4.89 10.51 -2.39
N LEU A 257 -4.90 10.57 -1.04
CA LEU A 257 -5.26 9.41 -0.24
C LEU A 257 -6.73 9.00 -0.43
N LEU A 258 -7.63 9.94 -0.66
CA LEU A 258 -9.03 9.63 -0.98
C LEU A 258 -9.18 8.99 -2.37
N ALA A 259 -8.40 9.42 -3.36
CA ALA A 259 -8.37 8.78 -4.68
C ALA A 259 -7.78 7.36 -4.60
N PHE A 260 -6.73 7.18 -3.80
CA PHE A 260 -6.18 5.86 -3.50
C PHE A 260 -7.22 4.97 -2.79
N ASP A 261 -7.93 5.48 -1.80
CA ASP A 261 -8.97 4.75 -1.07
C ASP A 261 -10.14 4.34 -1.98
N ALA A 262 -10.53 5.17 -2.95
CA ALA A 262 -11.50 4.81 -3.98
C ALA A 262 -10.98 3.65 -4.84
N THR A 263 -9.71 3.69 -5.23
CA THR A 263 -9.05 2.59 -5.96
C THR A 263 -9.00 1.31 -5.13
N VAL A 264 -8.69 1.40 -3.83
CA VAL A 264 -8.76 0.25 -2.90
C VAL A 264 -10.17 -0.36 -2.88
N ALA A 265 -11.20 0.46 -2.79
CA ALA A 265 -12.59 -0.02 -2.81
C ALA A 265 -12.89 -0.82 -4.09
N ARG A 266 -12.42 -0.36 -5.25
CA ARG A 266 -12.59 -1.06 -6.54
C ARG A 266 -11.83 -2.38 -6.58
N VAL A 267 -10.58 -2.38 -6.18
CA VAL A 267 -9.73 -3.58 -6.15
C VAL A 267 -10.30 -4.63 -5.20
N LEU A 268 -10.72 -4.26 -3.99
CA LEU A 268 -11.33 -5.18 -3.03
C LEU A 268 -12.67 -5.72 -3.52
N ALA A 269 -13.51 -4.88 -4.16
CA ALA A 269 -14.76 -5.32 -4.77
C ALA A 269 -14.52 -6.28 -5.95
N TRP A 270 -13.45 -6.08 -6.72
CA TRP A 270 -13.04 -7.02 -7.77
C TRP A 270 -12.52 -8.33 -7.15
N ALA A 271 -11.62 -8.27 -6.17
CA ALA A 271 -11.04 -9.43 -5.50
C ALA A 271 -12.10 -10.29 -4.79
N SER A 272 -13.17 -9.67 -4.25
CA SER A 272 -14.29 -10.44 -3.64
C SER A 272 -15.01 -11.38 -4.60
N LYS A 273 -14.91 -11.13 -5.90
CA LYS A 273 -15.46 -11.99 -6.98
C LYS A 273 -14.41 -12.96 -7.54
N HIS A 274 -13.15 -12.81 -7.15
CA HIS A 274 -12.01 -13.61 -7.58
C HIS A 274 -11.25 -14.11 -6.34
N PRO A 275 -11.74 -15.15 -5.66
CA PRO A 275 -11.27 -15.57 -4.32
C PRO A 275 -9.85 -16.13 -4.31
N ASP A 276 -9.25 -16.37 -5.46
CA ASP A 276 -7.86 -16.76 -5.67
C ASP A 276 -6.91 -15.55 -5.78
N THR A 277 -7.37 -14.35 -5.38
CA THR A 277 -6.61 -13.10 -5.44
C THR A 277 -6.18 -12.66 -4.04
N LEU A 278 -4.87 -12.47 -3.86
CA LEU A 278 -4.28 -11.81 -2.70
C LEU A 278 -4.12 -10.32 -2.98
N VAL A 279 -4.67 -9.48 -2.11
CA VAL A 279 -4.45 -8.03 -2.10
C VAL A 279 -3.66 -7.66 -0.85
N LEU A 280 -2.54 -6.98 -1.03
CA LEU A 280 -1.72 -6.40 0.03
C LEU A 280 -1.69 -4.87 -0.14
N ILE A 281 -1.90 -4.14 0.95
CA ILE A 281 -1.88 -2.67 0.96
C ILE A 281 -0.90 -2.25 2.04
N VAL A 282 0.20 -1.59 1.65
CA VAL A 282 1.27 -1.22 2.56
C VAL A 282 1.96 0.05 2.08
N PRO A 283 2.01 1.14 2.90
CA PRO A 283 2.86 2.29 2.59
C PRO A 283 4.34 1.88 2.62
N ASP A 284 5.14 2.58 1.86
CA ASP A 284 6.59 2.42 1.86
C ASP A 284 7.27 3.09 3.05
N HIS A 285 6.76 4.23 3.50
CA HIS A 285 7.14 4.99 4.71
C HIS A 285 6.06 6.01 5.06
N GLU A 286 6.27 6.74 6.16
CA GLU A 286 5.53 7.97 6.48
C GLU A 286 6.35 9.18 6.03
N THR A 287 5.66 10.25 5.64
CA THR A 287 6.26 11.52 5.21
C THR A 287 5.64 12.68 5.97
N GLY A 288 6.49 13.67 6.37
CA GLY A 288 6.10 14.93 6.95
C GLY A 288 6.00 14.94 8.48
N GLY A 289 5.93 13.78 9.13
CA GLY A 289 5.70 13.69 10.57
C GLY A 289 4.39 14.38 10.97
N LEU A 290 3.33 14.11 10.20
CA LEU A 290 2.02 14.72 10.38
C LEU A 290 1.42 14.39 11.75
N THR A 291 0.99 15.44 12.46
CA THR A 291 0.27 15.32 13.73
C THR A 291 -1.00 16.15 13.68
N LEU A 292 -2.09 15.59 14.20
CA LEU A 292 -3.39 16.25 14.31
C LEU A 292 -3.63 16.58 15.78
N LEU A 293 -3.85 17.86 16.10
CA LEU A 293 -3.93 18.41 17.45
C LEU A 293 -5.28 19.09 17.67
N ASN A 294 -5.80 19.07 18.91
CA ASN A 294 -7.01 19.79 19.30
C ASN A 294 -6.75 21.29 19.51
N GLU A 295 -5.52 21.67 19.83
CA GLU A 295 -5.12 23.04 20.12
C GLU A 295 -3.81 23.39 19.39
N PRO A 296 -3.57 24.69 19.05
CA PRO A 296 -2.33 25.10 18.46
C PRO A 296 -1.19 24.91 19.47
N HIS A 297 -0.11 24.24 19.06
CA HIS A 297 1.08 24.09 19.88
C HIS A 297 2.00 25.30 19.68
N GLU A 298 2.47 25.94 20.77
CA GLU A 298 3.47 27.02 20.70
C GLU A 298 4.78 26.52 20.08
N GLY A 299 5.26 27.21 19.05
CA GLY A 299 6.49 26.87 18.32
C GLY A 299 6.29 25.99 17.10
N ALA A 300 5.12 25.43 16.88
CA ALA A 300 4.81 24.69 15.66
C ALA A 300 4.38 25.64 14.53
N ARG A 301 4.77 25.37 13.30
CA ARG A 301 4.17 25.97 12.11
C ARG A 301 2.75 25.41 11.94
N ALA A 302 1.88 25.73 12.92
CA ALA A 302 0.48 25.33 12.88
C ALA A 302 -0.23 26.08 11.75
N LYS A 303 -0.33 25.46 10.57
CA LYS A 303 -1.32 25.86 9.58
C LYS A 303 -2.64 25.25 10.01
N ALA A 304 -3.59 26.10 10.41
CA ALA A 304 -4.96 25.64 10.62
C ALA A 304 -5.48 24.99 9.33
N LEU A 305 -6.04 23.79 9.41
CA LEU A 305 -6.73 23.10 8.31
C LEU A 305 -7.84 23.92 7.62
N ARG A 306 -8.24 25.03 8.23
CA ARG A 306 -9.19 25.99 7.68
C ARG A 306 -8.83 26.56 6.32
N ALA A 307 -7.54 26.52 5.92
CA ALA A 307 -7.08 27.32 4.79
C ALA A 307 -7.40 26.71 3.42
N ALA A 308 -7.63 25.42 3.32
CA ALA A 308 -7.59 24.75 2.04
C ALA A 308 -8.95 24.50 1.40
N SER A 309 -10.02 24.41 2.16
CA SER A 309 -11.33 24.05 1.59
C SER A 309 -12.36 25.17 1.66
N GLY A 310 -12.07 26.31 2.30
CA GLY A 310 -13.09 27.32 2.64
C GLY A 310 -14.23 26.78 3.51
N LYS A 311 -14.21 25.48 3.77
CA LYS A 311 -15.11 24.74 4.67
C LYS A 311 -14.21 23.97 5.60
N GLY A 312 -14.20 24.31 6.88
CA GLY A 312 -13.41 23.59 7.89
C GLY A 312 -13.56 22.09 7.72
N ILE A 313 -12.47 21.34 7.90
CA ILE A 313 -12.53 19.88 7.97
C ILE A 313 -13.16 19.57 9.33
N GLY A 314 -14.43 19.21 9.31
CA GLY A 314 -15.16 18.78 10.48
C GLY A 314 -15.98 19.85 11.20
N LYS A 315 -16.92 19.38 11.98
CA LYS A 315 -17.70 20.09 13.01
C LYS A 315 -16.98 19.98 14.35
N PRO A 316 -17.45 20.53 15.45
CA PRO A 316 -16.67 20.80 16.66
C PRO A 316 -15.65 19.70 16.95
N GLY A 317 -14.35 20.04 16.78
CA GLY A 317 -13.24 19.10 16.76
C GLY A 317 -12.30 19.25 15.55
N ASP A 318 -12.33 20.40 14.83
CA ASP A 318 -11.34 20.70 13.79
C ASP A 318 -9.93 20.53 14.36
N TYR A 319 -9.10 19.70 13.72
CA TYR A 319 -7.72 19.54 14.14
C TYR A 319 -6.85 20.71 13.70
N PHE A 320 -5.91 21.09 14.55
CA PHE A 320 -4.74 21.83 14.13
C PHE A 320 -3.74 20.86 13.53
N VAL A 321 -3.13 21.24 12.43
CA VAL A 321 -2.18 20.41 11.70
C VAL A 321 -0.78 20.85 12.02
N HIS A 322 0.06 19.89 12.37
CA HIS A 322 1.48 20.09 12.56
C HIS A 322 2.25 19.08 11.72
N TYR A 323 3.20 19.57 10.93
CA TYR A 323 4.21 18.79 10.26
C TYR A 323 5.57 19.02 10.94
N SER A 324 6.21 17.96 11.40
CA SER A 324 7.50 18.07 12.10
C SER A 324 8.68 18.14 11.14
N THR A 325 8.51 17.75 9.91
CA THR A 325 9.57 17.73 8.87
C THR A 325 8.94 17.92 7.47
N THR A 326 9.80 18.11 6.47
CA THR A 326 9.46 17.99 5.04
C THR A 326 10.04 16.70 4.44
N TRP A 327 10.52 15.78 5.28
CA TRP A 327 11.13 14.51 4.89
C TRP A 327 10.34 13.33 5.46
N HIS A 328 10.80 12.12 5.15
CA HIS A 328 10.25 10.90 5.72
C HIS A 328 10.54 10.80 7.21
N THR A 329 9.78 9.97 7.90
CA THR A 329 10.04 9.59 9.29
C THR A 329 10.26 8.09 9.41
N GLY A 330 10.84 7.67 10.52
CA GLY A 330 11.14 6.26 10.81
C GLY A 330 10.03 5.53 11.58
N VAL A 331 8.78 6.02 11.49
CA VAL A 331 7.66 5.34 12.16
C VAL A 331 7.18 4.14 11.35
N ASP A 332 6.68 3.12 12.04
CA ASP A 332 6.06 1.97 11.41
C ASP A 332 4.81 2.39 10.64
N VAL A 333 4.57 1.75 9.50
CA VAL A 333 3.39 1.94 8.66
C VAL A 333 2.41 0.77 8.79
N PHE A 334 1.17 0.95 8.38
CA PHE A 334 0.17 -0.11 8.46
C PHE A 334 0.38 -1.18 7.36
N LEU A 335 -0.10 -2.39 7.66
CA LEU A 335 -0.30 -3.46 6.70
C LEU A 335 -1.78 -3.81 6.63
N ALA A 336 -2.34 -3.81 5.43
CA ALA A 336 -3.72 -4.13 5.18
C ALA A 336 -3.87 -5.10 3.99
N GLY A 337 -5.05 -5.70 3.81
CA GLY A 337 -5.32 -6.58 2.68
C GLY A 337 -6.57 -7.43 2.85
N ASN A 338 -6.85 -8.26 1.85
CA ASN A 338 -8.00 -9.17 1.82
C ASN A 338 -7.67 -10.56 2.35
N THR A 339 -6.96 -10.67 3.47
CA THR A 339 -6.74 -12.00 4.05
C THR A 339 -8.09 -12.70 4.35
N PRO A 340 -8.13 -14.04 4.42
CA PRO A 340 -9.38 -14.78 4.67
C PRO A 340 -10.15 -14.32 5.92
N ASP A 341 -9.43 -13.70 6.88
CA ASP A 341 -10.00 -13.17 8.12
C ASP A 341 -10.38 -11.68 8.02
N CYS A 342 -9.93 -10.97 6.98
CA CYS A 342 -10.35 -9.60 6.67
C CYS A 342 -11.66 -9.61 5.90
N ARG A 343 -12.75 -9.87 6.58
CA ARG A 343 -14.08 -9.57 6.05
C ARG A 343 -14.34 -8.08 6.30
N PRO A 344 -14.95 -7.35 5.34
CA PRO A 344 -15.47 -6.01 5.60
C PRO A 344 -16.71 -6.14 6.51
N THR A 345 -16.48 -6.46 7.77
CA THR A 345 -17.52 -6.41 8.81
C THR A 345 -17.47 -5.04 9.44
N ARG A 346 -18.63 -4.40 9.58
CA ARG A 346 -18.80 -3.09 10.21
C ARG A 346 -18.34 -3.04 11.67
N ASN A 347 -18.02 -4.18 12.24
CA ASN A 347 -17.31 -4.36 13.51
C ASN A 347 -16.31 -5.47 13.24
N CYS A 348 -15.01 -5.18 13.31
CA CYS A 348 -14.03 -6.23 13.47
C CYS A 348 -14.28 -6.88 14.85
N ASP A 349 -15.18 -7.82 14.91
CA ASP A 349 -15.19 -8.83 15.96
C ASP A 349 -13.98 -9.73 15.70
N ILE A 350 -12.79 -9.20 16.03
CA ILE A 350 -11.59 -10.00 16.08
C ILE A 350 -11.72 -10.81 17.36
N PRO A 351 -11.78 -12.14 17.29
CA PRO A 351 -11.89 -12.95 18.48
C PRO A 351 -10.57 -12.87 19.24
N TYR A 352 -10.51 -12.01 20.24
CA TYR A 352 -9.40 -11.99 21.19
C TYR A 352 -9.79 -12.63 22.49
N SER A 353 -8.84 -13.29 23.09
CA SER A 353 -8.84 -13.57 24.51
C SER A 353 -7.87 -12.62 25.20
N ILE A 354 -8.27 -11.94 26.27
CA ILE A 354 -7.41 -11.04 27.03
C ILE A 354 -6.85 -11.77 28.24
N ILE A 355 -5.51 -11.85 28.36
CA ILE A 355 -4.82 -12.45 29.50
C ILE A 355 -4.22 -11.33 30.36
N GLY A 356 -4.48 -11.35 31.68
CA GLY A 356 -3.82 -10.47 32.65
C GLY A 356 -2.51 -11.08 33.17
N GLU A 357 -1.51 -10.24 33.44
CA GLU A 357 -0.33 -10.65 34.16
C GLU A 357 -0.66 -10.77 35.67
N THR A 358 -0.68 -11.98 36.19
CA THR A 358 -0.74 -12.26 37.65
C THR A 358 0.21 -13.42 37.95
N THR A 359 0.64 -13.54 39.20
CA THR A 359 1.30 -14.77 39.71
C THR A 359 0.32 -15.93 39.85
N GLU A 360 -0.97 -15.67 39.65
CA GLU A 360 -2.08 -16.60 39.60
C GLU A 360 -2.35 -17.03 38.12
N PRO A 361 -3.00 -18.19 37.89
CA PRO A 361 -3.37 -18.63 36.54
C PRO A 361 -4.18 -17.57 35.81
N PHE A 362 -3.83 -17.27 34.59
CA PHE A 362 -4.50 -16.25 33.76
C PHE A 362 -5.97 -16.60 33.54
N GLN A 363 -6.85 -15.62 33.75
CA GLN A 363 -8.27 -15.75 33.40
C GLN A 363 -8.50 -15.18 32.00
N GLU A 364 -9.08 -15.97 31.13
CA GLU A 364 -9.54 -15.54 29.82
C GLU A 364 -10.73 -14.59 29.96
N ILE A 365 -10.66 -13.41 29.33
CA ILE A 365 -11.73 -12.41 29.36
C ILE A 365 -12.28 -12.24 27.96
N GLN A 366 -13.37 -12.94 27.64
CA GLN A 366 -14.10 -12.74 26.39
C GLN A 366 -15.24 -11.73 26.60
N GLY A 367 -15.38 -10.78 25.65
CA GLY A 367 -16.54 -9.92 25.57
C GLY A 367 -16.70 -8.84 26.64
N LYS A 368 -15.63 -8.50 27.40
CA LYS A 368 -15.70 -7.43 28.42
C LYS A 368 -15.06 -6.14 27.94
N THR A 369 -15.70 -5.00 28.30
CA THR A 369 -15.17 -3.66 28.04
C THR A 369 -13.85 -3.45 28.77
N LEU A 370 -12.82 -2.96 28.09
CA LEU A 370 -11.52 -2.64 28.66
C LEU A 370 -11.65 -1.47 29.66
N GLN A 371 -11.02 -1.61 30.83
CA GLN A 371 -11.08 -0.58 31.87
C GLN A 371 -9.92 0.40 31.72
N GLU A 372 -10.18 1.68 32.04
CA GLU A 372 -9.18 2.74 32.05
C GLU A 372 -8.07 2.46 33.07
N GLY A 373 -6.79 2.67 32.66
CA GLY A 373 -5.63 2.43 33.54
C GLY A 373 -5.22 0.98 33.72
N ALA A 374 -5.94 0.00 33.14
CA ALA A 374 -5.55 -1.40 33.19
C ALA A 374 -4.50 -1.73 32.11
N VAL A 375 -3.53 -2.58 32.45
CA VAL A 375 -2.53 -3.11 31.52
C VAL A 375 -2.99 -4.50 31.06
N TYR A 376 -2.93 -4.71 29.74
CA TYR A 376 -3.34 -5.94 29.09
C TYR A 376 -2.15 -6.58 28.37
N TYR A 377 -2.20 -7.87 28.16
CA TYR A 377 -1.18 -8.62 27.41
C TYR A 377 -1.83 -9.38 26.26
N LEU A 378 -1.15 -9.38 25.14
CA LEU A 378 -1.46 -10.19 23.96
C LEU A 378 -0.62 -11.46 23.99
N GLU A 379 -1.22 -12.60 23.77
CA GLU A 379 -0.50 -13.82 23.45
C GLU A 379 -0.76 -14.19 21.99
N THR A 380 0.32 -14.33 21.23
CA THR A 380 0.29 -14.75 19.83
C THR A 380 0.08 -16.26 19.73
N ALA A 381 -0.31 -16.77 18.56
CA ALA A 381 -0.54 -18.20 18.36
C ALA A 381 0.70 -19.07 18.60
N ASP A 382 1.90 -18.50 18.51
CA ASP A 382 3.19 -19.12 18.83
C ASP A 382 3.62 -18.94 20.29
N GLY A 383 2.77 -18.39 21.14
CA GLY A 383 2.99 -18.24 22.58
C GLY A 383 3.82 -17.03 23.00
N GLN A 384 4.08 -16.07 22.10
CA GLN A 384 4.73 -14.80 22.48
C GLN A 384 3.76 -13.89 23.20
N ARG A 385 4.24 -13.15 24.20
CA ARG A 385 3.44 -12.21 25.00
C ARG A 385 3.88 -10.78 24.76
N LEU A 386 2.92 -9.94 24.36
CA LEU A 386 3.13 -8.52 24.11
C LEU A 386 2.34 -7.70 25.14
N ARG A 387 2.98 -6.69 25.70
CA ARG A 387 2.34 -5.76 26.63
C ARG A 387 1.56 -4.70 25.83
N ALA A 388 0.31 -4.47 26.21
CA ALA A 388 -0.52 -3.42 25.63
C ALA A 388 -1.21 -2.62 26.75
N ASN A 389 -1.41 -1.33 26.54
CA ASN A 389 -2.29 -0.49 27.34
C ASN A 389 -3.44 0.01 26.45
N ARG A 390 -4.41 0.72 27.04
CA ARG A 390 -5.57 1.21 26.30
C ARG A 390 -5.22 2.12 25.10
N ASP A 391 -4.06 2.76 25.12
CA ASP A 391 -3.65 3.78 24.15
C ASP A 391 -2.82 3.18 23.00
N ALA A 392 -2.42 1.91 23.11
CA ALA A 392 -1.60 1.21 22.10
C ALA A 392 -2.16 -0.20 21.85
N ILE A 393 -3.18 -0.30 21.02
CA ILE A 393 -3.78 -1.58 20.62
C ILE A 393 -3.11 -2.06 19.35
N TYR A 394 -2.25 -3.09 19.46
CA TYR A 394 -1.72 -3.85 18.35
C TYR A 394 -2.62 -5.05 18.11
N ILE A 395 -3.15 -5.15 16.90
CA ILE A 395 -4.07 -6.22 16.52
C ILE A 395 -3.31 -7.26 15.71
N GLN A 396 -3.18 -8.46 16.25
CA GLN A 396 -2.78 -9.64 15.45
C GLN A 396 -3.97 -10.61 15.33
N PRO A 397 -4.20 -11.22 14.15
CA PRO A 397 -5.42 -11.99 13.85
C PRO A 397 -5.63 -13.26 14.70
N THR A 398 -4.62 -13.69 15.44
CA THR A 398 -4.64 -14.95 16.23
C THR A 398 -4.33 -14.74 17.71
N GLY A 399 -4.31 -13.49 18.18
CA GLY A 399 -3.91 -13.16 19.55
C GLY A 399 -5.02 -13.35 20.58
N LYS A 400 -4.64 -13.79 21.78
CA LYS A 400 -5.49 -13.83 22.97
C LYS A 400 -5.16 -12.65 23.88
N TRP A 401 -6.18 -11.97 24.44
CA TRP A 401 -6.02 -10.86 25.36
C TRP A 401 -6.19 -11.30 26.81
N TYR A 402 -5.36 -10.78 27.69
CA TYR A 402 -5.37 -11.16 29.10
C TYR A 402 -5.26 -9.90 29.97
N ARG A 403 -6.03 -9.83 31.08
CA ARG A 403 -6.03 -8.74 32.04
C ARG A 403 -5.08 -9.04 33.20
N ARG A 404 -4.42 -8.00 33.69
CA ARG A 404 -3.68 -8.03 34.97
C ARG A 404 -4.63 -8.03 36.15
#